data_982527f94f651823a512454848809489
#
_entry.id   982527f94f651823a512454848809489
#
_cell.length_a   1.000
_cell.length_b   1.000
_cell.length_c   1.000
_cell.angle_alpha   90.00
_cell.angle_beta   90.00
_cell.angle_gamma   90.00
#
_symmetry.space_group_name_H-M   'P 1'
#
loop_
_entity.id
_entity.type
_entity.pdbx_description
1 polymer ?
#
loop_
_entity_poly.entity_id
_entity_poly.type
_entity_poly.pdbx_seq_one_letter_code
_entity_poly.pdbx_strand_id
1 'polypeptide(L)'
;MKLFPDFSTVVELGPFVVRWYGVLIVGGAYLALYFSARSFKKTMHEYDLISDLFIGAMIAGVIGARLWFVLFFDLAWYLADPIRIVMTQEGGMAIQGGLLFGIAYGVYFCKKHKLDFFRLADMVLPNVLLAQAIGRWGNFMNHEAFGRIVEESFYNGWPSWLKNHMFIDGYFREPTFLYESIACLVGWILIQYGVRKFNQYKRGDLASAYLMWYGVIRLIIETFRSDSLMYGGLKTAQVVSIVFIIVGLMGWFGFFRKMFKKKPVMLFDFDGTLADTQELILETFRVLFKKNLPDYELTTEDEMKLIGPPLKESLPWFFDEEKVDELIEEYVSLNRELHEKYIREIPNATELLKWLKTEGYQVGIVSSKFSESIQLGVSLLELGPYFDTIVGLDHVEKHKPNPEGILKACELLGASLDDIVYVGDSVADIEAGKNAQAYTIGYIFEEKREQALIDSKPNQVISDLLEIKEILKGEHGWTDNLT
;
A
#
# COMPACT_ATOMS: atom_id res chain seq x y z
N MET A 1 -36.22 -8.92 29.90
CA MET A 1 -35.27 -9.42 28.87
C MET A 1 -35.86 -10.66 28.27
N LYS A 2 -36.13 -10.65 26.97
CA LYS A 2 -36.55 -11.85 26.23
C LYS A 2 -35.45 -12.14 25.16
N LEU A 3 -34.91 -13.35 25.17
CA LEU A 3 -33.97 -13.83 24.17
C LEU A 3 -34.73 -14.57 23.08
N PHE A 4 -34.45 -14.23 21.84
CA PHE A 4 -35.05 -14.82 20.63
C PHE A 4 -36.58 -14.83 20.63
N PRO A 5 -37.26 -13.66 20.86
CA PRO A 5 -38.72 -13.58 20.93
C PRO A 5 -39.35 -13.91 19.57
N ASP A 6 -38.68 -13.66 18.47
CA ASP A 6 -39.10 -13.99 17.10
C ASP A 6 -37.87 -14.28 16.22
N PHE A 7 -38.11 -14.66 14.95
CA PHE A 7 -37.03 -15.03 14.00
C PHE A 7 -36.08 -13.88 13.65
N SER A 8 -36.55 -12.64 13.66
CA SER A 8 -35.77 -11.45 13.30
C SER A 8 -35.05 -10.81 14.49
N THR A 9 -35.40 -11.16 15.73
CA THR A 9 -34.96 -10.48 16.94
C THR A 9 -34.04 -11.35 17.79
N VAL A 10 -32.88 -10.79 18.16
CA VAL A 10 -31.91 -11.45 19.06
C VAL A 10 -32.33 -11.28 20.52
N VAL A 11 -32.65 -10.03 20.91
CA VAL A 11 -32.99 -9.72 22.30
C VAL A 11 -33.89 -8.48 22.40
N GLU A 12 -34.88 -8.52 23.31
CA GLU A 12 -35.65 -7.37 23.74
C GLU A 12 -35.26 -6.96 25.16
N LEU A 13 -34.86 -5.69 25.31
CA LEU A 13 -34.47 -5.08 26.58
C LEU A 13 -35.37 -3.85 26.84
N GLY A 14 -36.62 -4.06 27.25
CA GLY A 14 -37.58 -2.99 27.37
C GLY A 14 -37.86 -2.32 26.01
N PRO A 15 -37.59 -1.02 25.86
CA PRO A 15 -37.81 -0.33 24.58
C PRO A 15 -36.74 -0.63 23.53
N PHE A 16 -35.61 -1.29 23.89
CA PHE A 16 -34.52 -1.60 22.99
C PHE A 16 -34.65 -3.00 22.39
N VAL A 17 -34.70 -3.08 21.07
CA VAL A 17 -34.77 -4.32 20.31
C VAL A 17 -33.51 -4.48 19.48
N VAL A 18 -32.72 -5.55 19.74
CA VAL A 18 -31.55 -5.93 18.94
C VAL A 18 -31.97 -6.96 17.90
N ARG A 19 -31.89 -6.61 16.65
CA ARG A 19 -32.27 -7.47 15.52
C ARG A 19 -31.05 -8.20 14.93
N TRP A 20 -31.26 -9.40 14.45
CA TRP A 20 -30.26 -10.20 13.76
C TRP A 20 -29.64 -9.45 12.59
N TYR A 21 -30.42 -8.65 11.86
CA TYR A 21 -29.92 -7.81 10.77
C TYR A 21 -28.77 -6.91 11.21
N GLY A 22 -28.92 -6.19 12.31
CA GLY A 22 -27.87 -5.33 12.86
C GLY A 22 -26.63 -6.11 13.31
N VAL A 23 -26.83 -7.25 13.98
CA VAL A 23 -25.73 -8.11 14.47
C VAL A 23 -24.92 -8.67 13.30
N LEU A 24 -25.59 -9.13 12.24
CA LEU A 24 -24.94 -9.69 11.05
C LEU A 24 -24.19 -8.62 10.26
N ILE A 25 -24.73 -7.41 10.12
CA ILE A 25 -24.02 -6.30 9.47
C ILE A 25 -22.79 -5.90 10.26
N VAL A 26 -22.90 -5.70 11.58
CA VAL A 26 -21.77 -5.32 12.43
C VAL A 26 -20.71 -6.44 12.45
N GLY A 27 -21.15 -7.70 12.56
CA GLY A 27 -20.25 -8.86 12.52
C GLY A 27 -19.51 -8.99 11.19
N GLY A 28 -20.23 -8.81 10.06
CA GLY A 28 -19.64 -8.80 8.72
C GLY A 28 -18.64 -7.66 8.54
N ALA A 29 -19.00 -6.45 8.99
CA ALA A 29 -18.13 -5.28 8.98
C ALA A 29 -16.86 -5.51 9.83
N TYR A 30 -16.99 -6.08 11.02
CA TYR A 30 -15.87 -6.42 11.89
C TYR A 30 -14.92 -7.44 11.24
N LEU A 31 -15.44 -8.47 10.59
CA LEU A 31 -14.62 -9.45 9.87
C LEU A 31 -13.91 -8.82 8.67
N ALA A 32 -14.60 -7.95 7.92
CA ALA A 32 -13.95 -7.19 6.83
C ALA A 32 -12.82 -6.31 7.37
N LEU A 33 -13.04 -5.59 8.48
CA LEU A 33 -12.01 -4.82 9.17
C LEU A 33 -10.84 -5.69 9.61
N TYR A 34 -11.10 -6.84 10.25
CA TYR A 34 -10.07 -7.76 10.74
C TYR A 34 -9.14 -8.24 9.61
N PHE A 35 -9.71 -8.69 8.49
CA PHE A 35 -8.90 -9.16 7.35
C PHE A 35 -8.18 -8.00 6.64
N SER A 36 -8.79 -6.82 6.57
CA SER A 36 -8.16 -5.62 6.02
C SER A 36 -6.99 -5.16 6.89
N ALA A 37 -7.18 -5.13 8.22
CA ALA A 37 -6.15 -4.78 9.17
C ALA A 37 -4.96 -5.77 9.15
N ARG A 38 -5.25 -7.08 9.00
CA ARG A 38 -4.20 -8.09 8.85
C ARG A 38 -3.37 -7.89 7.56
N SER A 39 -4.01 -7.48 6.48
CA SER A 39 -3.33 -7.15 5.22
C SER A 39 -2.50 -5.87 5.36
N PHE A 40 -3.05 -4.85 6.03
CA PHE A 40 -2.41 -3.57 6.28
C PHE A 40 -1.17 -3.69 7.17
N LYS A 41 -1.26 -4.46 8.27
CA LYS A 41 -0.12 -4.71 9.17
C LYS A 41 1.07 -5.38 8.48
N LYS A 42 0.82 -6.22 7.48
CA LYS A 42 1.90 -6.85 6.70
C LYS A 42 2.68 -5.86 5.82
N THR A 43 2.04 -4.76 5.41
CA THR A 43 2.57 -3.80 4.44
C THR A 43 2.96 -2.45 5.05
N MET A 44 2.30 -1.99 6.13
CA MET A 44 2.44 -0.62 6.62
C MET A 44 2.65 -0.48 8.15
N HIS A 45 2.76 -1.57 8.88
CA HIS A 45 3.16 -1.66 10.30
C HIS A 45 2.24 -0.99 11.36
N GLU A 46 1.20 -0.23 11.01
CA GLU A 46 0.30 0.46 11.95
C GLU A 46 -1.12 -0.11 11.93
N TYR A 47 -1.52 -0.77 13.01
CA TYR A 47 -2.85 -1.40 13.14
C TYR A 47 -3.98 -0.36 13.35
N ASP A 48 -3.69 0.73 14.05
CA ASP A 48 -4.70 1.69 14.48
C ASP A 48 -5.25 2.52 13.32
N LEU A 49 -4.43 2.80 12.33
CA LEU A 49 -4.78 3.63 11.19
C LEU A 49 -5.95 3.06 10.35
N ILE A 50 -6.02 1.74 10.19
CA ILE A 50 -7.12 1.11 9.44
C ILE A 50 -8.43 1.16 10.20
N SER A 51 -8.38 1.13 11.54
CA SER A 51 -9.56 1.26 12.38
C SER A 51 -10.14 2.67 12.30
N ASP A 52 -9.28 3.69 12.32
CA ASP A 52 -9.67 5.09 12.15
C ASP A 52 -10.28 5.35 10.77
N LEU A 53 -9.69 4.78 9.71
CA LEU A 53 -10.28 4.83 8.38
C LEU A 53 -11.68 4.23 8.37
N PHE A 54 -11.85 3.06 8.99
CA PHE A 54 -13.10 2.33 8.95
C PHE A 54 -14.21 3.08 9.71
N ILE A 55 -13.92 3.57 10.91
CA ILE A 55 -14.85 4.36 11.72
C ILE A 55 -15.21 5.65 10.98
N GLY A 56 -14.24 6.37 10.48
CA GLY A 56 -14.48 7.63 9.77
C GLY A 56 -15.25 7.43 8.45
N ALA A 57 -14.95 6.38 7.67
CA ALA A 57 -15.70 6.05 6.46
C ALA A 57 -17.14 5.63 6.76
N MET A 58 -17.37 4.92 7.86
CA MET A 58 -18.71 4.54 8.32
C MET A 58 -19.54 5.77 8.72
N ILE A 59 -18.97 6.68 9.51
CA ILE A 59 -19.65 7.93 9.91
C ILE A 59 -19.94 8.79 8.66
N ALA A 60 -18.94 8.99 7.79
CA ALA A 60 -19.14 9.74 6.55
C ALA A 60 -20.19 9.08 5.65
N GLY A 61 -20.20 7.75 5.58
CA GLY A 61 -21.19 6.98 4.84
C GLY A 61 -22.61 7.17 5.34
N VAL A 62 -22.83 7.12 6.66
CA VAL A 62 -24.15 7.36 7.27
C VAL A 62 -24.63 8.80 6.98
N ILE A 63 -23.77 9.79 7.20
CA ILE A 63 -24.08 11.20 6.90
C ILE A 63 -24.39 11.37 5.41
N GLY A 64 -23.56 10.82 4.53
CA GLY A 64 -23.75 10.91 3.09
C GLY A 64 -25.03 10.25 2.61
N ALA A 65 -25.36 9.06 3.14
CA ALA A 65 -26.61 8.36 2.82
C ALA A 65 -27.84 9.18 3.19
N ARG A 66 -27.80 9.84 4.34
CA ARG A 66 -28.89 10.73 4.79
C ARG A 66 -28.97 11.99 3.95
N LEU A 67 -27.88 12.69 3.76
CA LEU A 67 -27.85 13.93 2.96
C LEU A 67 -28.31 13.68 1.52
N TRP A 68 -27.86 12.59 0.90
CA TRP A 68 -28.31 12.24 -0.44
C TRP A 68 -29.81 12.02 -0.52
N PHE A 69 -30.36 11.29 0.45
CA PHE A 69 -31.80 11.04 0.49
C PHE A 69 -32.59 12.36 0.67
N VAL A 70 -32.19 13.21 1.61
CA VAL A 70 -32.82 14.52 1.85
C VAL A 70 -32.79 15.41 0.60
N LEU A 71 -31.66 15.44 -0.11
CA LEU A 71 -31.46 16.29 -1.28
C LEU A 71 -32.26 15.83 -2.51
N PHE A 72 -32.39 14.51 -2.71
CA PHE A 72 -32.92 13.97 -3.97
C PHE A 72 -34.29 13.31 -3.85
N PHE A 73 -34.83 13.11 -2.66
CA PHE A 73 -36.15 12.52 -2.48
C PHE A 73 -37.26 13.57 -2.34
N ASP A 74 -37.18 14.43 -1.33
CA ASP A 74 -38.16 15.54 -1.10
C ASP A 74 -37.53 16.65 -0.26
N LEU A 75 -36.71 17.47 -0.90
CA LEU A 75 -36.02 18.57 -0.21
C LEU A 75 -37.00 19.58 0.42
N ALA A 76 -38.15 19.86 -0.23
CA ALA A 76 -39.10 20.82 0.24
C ALA A 76 -39.75 20.36 1.55
N TRP A 77 -40.07 19.06 1.68
CA TRP A 77 -40.61 18.46 2.88
C TRP A 77 -39.63 18.52 4.07
N TYR A 78 -38.33 18.28 3.81
CA TYR A 78 -37.31 18.40 4.86
C TYR A 78 -37.00 19.85 5.25
N LEU A 79 -37.10 20.80 4.34
CA LEU A 79 -36.89 22.22 4.63
C LEU A 79 -38.04 22.81 5.43
N ALA A 80 -39.27 22.26 5.30
CA ALA A 80 -40.41 22.66 6.10
C ALA A 80 -40.27 22.29 7.59
N ASP A 81 -39.53 21.23 7.90
CA ASP A 81 -39.22 20.79 9.26
C ASP A 81 -37.80 20.24 9.34
N PRO A 82 -36.77 21.11 9.54
CA PRO A 82 -35.37 20.74 9.51
C PRO A 82 -34.94 19.67 10.52
N ILE A 83 -35.69 19.48 11.61
CA ILE A 83 -35.38 18.45 12.62
C ILE A 83 -35.44 17.04 12.00
N ARG A 84 -36.29 16.84 11.01
CA ARG A 84 -36.42 15.57 10.29
C ARG A 84 -35.19 15.17 9.52
N ILE A 85 -34.31 16.13 9.18
CA ILE A 85 -33.04 15.83 8.50
C ILE A 85 -32.17 14.90 9.35
N VAL A 86 -32.19 15.04 10.67
CA VAL A 86 -31.43 14.22 11.62
C VAL A 86 -32.18 13.00 12.15
N MET A 87 -33.49 12.94 11.93
CA MET A 87 -34.33 11.82 12.37
C MET A 87 -34.25 10.66 11.40
N THR A 88 -33.32 9.74 11.65
CA THR A 88 -33.12 8.53 10.80
C THR A 88 -34.02 7.35 11.18
N GLN A 89 -34.78 7.46 12.26
CA GLN A 89 -35.66 6.39 12.79
C GLN A 89 -36.82 6.06 11.83
N GLU A 90 -37.26 7.03 11.04
CA GLU A 90 -38.30 6.90 10.02
C GLU A 90 -37.79 6.36 8.67
N GLY A 91 -36.53 5.93 8.62
CA GLY A 91 -35.89 5.52 7.37
C GLY A 91 -35.27 6.70 6.61
N GLY A 92 -35.18 6.59 5.28
CA GLY A 92 -34.65 7.66 4.43
C GLY A 92 -33.12 7.71 4.35
N MET A 93 -32.53 6.60 3.99
CA MET A 93 -31.09 6.44 3.76
C MET A 93 -30.84 5.95 2.31
N ALA A 94 -30.02 6.66 1.56
CA ALA A 94 -29.67 6.31 0.19
C ALA A 94 -28.25 5.75 0.10
N ILE A 95 -28.11 4.53 -0.36
CA ILE A 95 -26.81 3.84 -0.45
C ILE A 95 -25.82 4.59 -1.36
N GLN A 96 -26.32 5.31 -2.38
CA GLN A 96 -25.51 6.11 -3.31
C GLN A 96 -24.73 7.20 -2.58
N GLY A 97 -25.40 7.92 -1.69
CA GLY A 97 -24.77 8.94 -0.85
C GLY A 97 -23.75 8.34 0.12
N GLY A 98 -24.09 7.20 0.72
CA GLY A 98 -23.18 6.48 1.60
C GLY A 98 -21.88 6.07 0.91
N LEU A 99 -21.98 5.53 -0.30
CA LEU A 99 -20.84 5.14 -1.10
C LEU A 99 -19.97 6.34 -1.50
N LEU A 100 -20.61 7.41 -2.00
CA LEU A 100 -19.90 8.62 -2.43
C LEU A 100 -19.11 9.27 -1.29
N PHE A 101 -19.75 9.47 -0.13
CA PHE A 101 -19.10 10.08 1.02
C PHE A 101 -18.06 9.17 1.67
N GLY A 102 -18.29 7.85 1.69
CA GLY A 102 -17.30 6.88 2.14
C GLY A 102 -16.03 6.89 1.28
N ILE A 103 -16.17 6.93 -0.05
CA ILE A 103 -15.03 7.05 -0.99
C ILE A 103 -14.34 8.40 -0.80
N ALA A 104 -15.09 9.50 -0.72
CA ALA A 104 -14.53 10.84 -0.51
C ALA A 104 -13.72 10.92 0.79
N TYR A 105 -14.23 10.32 1.88
CA TYR A 105 -13.49 10.21 3.13
C TYR A 105 -12.22 9.36 2.96
N GLY A 106 -12.29 8.23 2.26
CA GLY A 106 -11.13 7.39 1.98
C GLY A 106 -10.02 8.15 1.22
N VAL A 107 -10.39 8.95 0.21
CA VAL A 107 -9.45 9.82 -0.51
C VAL A 107 -8.86 10.90 0.40
N TYR A 108 -9.69 11.55 1.23
CA TYR A 108 -9.23 12.53 2.22
C TYR A 108 -8.26 11.89 3.22
N PHE A 109 -8.61 10.72 3.75
CA PHE A 109 -7.80 9.97 4.70
C PHE A 109 -6.43 9.60 4.10
N CYS A 110 -6.40 9.09 2.86
CA CYS A 110 -5.17 8.78 2.16
C CYS A 110 -4.28 10.02 1.98
N LYS A 111 -4.86 11.17 1.61
CA LYS A 111 -4.11 12.43 1.48
C LYS A 111 -3.54 12.89 2.82
N LYS A 112 -4.35 12.82 3.89
CA LYS A 112 -3.94 13.24 5.25
C LYS A 112 -2.79 12.39 5.77
N HIS A 113 -2.84 11.08 5.58
CA HIS A 113 -1.86 10.12 6.10
C HIS A 113 -0.81 9.71 5.05
N LYS A 114 -0.77 10.41 3.89
CA LYS A 114 0.17 10.15 2.77
C LYS A 114 0.14 8.71 2.24
N LEU A 115 -1.03 8.04 2.35
CA LEU A 115 -1.24 6.67 1.89
C LEU A 115 -1.62 6.63 0.41
N ASP A 116 -1.31 5.51 -0.25
CA ASP A 116 -1.80 5.25 -1.59
C ASP A 116 -3.24 4.74 -1.57
N PHE A 117 -4.13 5.46 -2.26
CA PHE A 117 -5.57 5.14 -2.31
C PHE A 117 -5.84 3.78 -2.96
N PHE A 118 -5.15 3.44 -4.06
CA PHE A 118 -5.42 2.18 -4.77
C PHE A 118 -4.92 0.97 -3.99
N ARG A 119 -3.78 1.09 -3.30
CA ARG A 119 -3.31 0.05 -2.37
C ARG A 119 -4.24 -0.14 -1.20
N LEU A 120 -4.70 0.96 -0.61
CA LEU A 120 -5.69 0.89 0.47
C LEU A 120 -6.98 0.22 -0.03
N ALA A 121 -7.43 0.57 -1.23
CA ALA A 121 -8.60 -0.07 -1.86
C ALA A 121 -8.37 -1.58 -2.08
N ASP A 122 -7.18 -2.02 -2.50
CA ASP A 122 -6.83 -3.44 -2.65
C ASP A 122 -6.84 -4.22 -1.32
N MET A 123 -6.57 -3.53 -0.22
CA MET A 123 -6.62 -4.14 1.13
C MET A 123 -8.04 -4.23 1.68
N VAL A 124 -8.91 -3.27 1.34
CA VAL A 124 -10.24 -3.12 1.93
C VAL A 124 -11.34 -3.75 1.07
N LEU A 125 -11.41 -3.39 -0.23
CA LEU A 125 -12.56 -3.74 -1.07
C LEU A 125 -12.81 -5.25 -1.23
N PRO A 126 -11.78 -6.12 -1.41
CA PRO A 126 -12.05 -7.56 -1.46
C PRO A 126 -12.75 -8.08 -0.20
N ASN A 127 -12.43 -7.55 0.97
CA ASN A 127 -13.01 -7.97 2.23
C ASN A 127 -14.46 -7.48 2.43
N VAL A 128 -14.88 -6.48 1.67
CA VAL A 128 -16.29 -6.06 1.61
C VAL A 128 -17.19 -7.20 1.08
N LEU A 129 -16.70 -8.06 0.18
CA LEU A 129 -17.46 -9.25 -0.27
C LEU A 129 -17.81 -10.17 0.89
N LEU A 130 -16.91 -10.33 1.86
CA LEU A 130 -17.20 -11.14 3.05
C LEU A 130 -18.31 -10.49 3.91
N ALA A 131 -18.22 -9.17 4.11
CA ALA A 131 -19.29 -8.43 4.82
C ALA A 131 -20.63 -8.52 4.08
N GLN A 132 -20.61 -8.42 2.76
CA GLN A 132 -21.81 -8.57 1.91
C GLN A 132 -22.38 -9.99 2.02
N ALA A 133 -21.56 -11.03 1.95
CA ALA A 133 -21.99 -12.42 2.10
C ALA A 133 -22.74 -12.64 3.41
N ILE A 134 -22.20 -12.12 4.52
CA ILE A 134 -22.82 -12.23 5.85
C ILE A 134 -24.08 -11.35 5.93
N GLY A 135 -24.03 -10.12 5.42
CA GLY A 135 -25.14 -9.18 5.46
C GLY A 135 -26.40 -9.70 4.74
N ARG A 136 -26.26 -10.56 3.70
CA ARG A 136 -27.40 -11.19 3.01
C ARG A 136 -28.23 -12.09 3.92
N TRP A 137 -27.63 -12.68 4.92
CA TRP A 137 -28.40 -13.42 5.94
C TRP A 137 -29.27 -12.50 6.79
N GLY A 138 -28.90 -11.23 6.94
CA GLY A 138 -29.77 -10.22 7.55
C GLY A 138 -31.05 -9.98 6.77
N ASN A 139 -30.97 -9.93 5.43
CA ASN A 139 -32.15 -9.83 4.58
C ASN A 139 -33.08 -11.06 4.73
N PHE A 140 -32.50 -12.26 4.84
CA PHE A 140 -33.26 -13.47 5.14
C PHE A 140 -33.99 -13.38 6.48
N MET A 141 -33.33 -12.90 7.52
CA MET A 141 -33.97 -12.72 8.85
C MET A 141 -35.11 -11.70 8.84
N ASN A 142 -35.03 -10.69 7.97
CA ASN A 142 -36.05 -9.66 7.83
C ASN A 142 -37.13 -9.99 6.78
N HIS A 143 -37.04 -11.13 6.10
CA HIS A 143 -37.91 -11.49 4.97
C HIS A 143 -37.96 -10.39 3.88
N GLU A 144 -36.81 -9.84 3.54
CA GLU A 144 -36.65 -8.81 2.50
C GLU A 144 -35.65 -9.22 1.41
N ALA A 145 -35.63 -8.53 0.29
CA ALA A 145 -34.73 -8.79 -0.84
C ALA A 145 -34.86 -10.21 -1.42
N PHE A 146 -36.06 -10.74 -1.42
CA PHE A 146 -36.38 -12.07 -1.95
C PHE A 146 -36.59 -12.06 -3.46
N GLY A 147 -36.58 -13.26 -4.08
CA GLY A 147 -36.75 -13.45 -5.50
C GLY A 147 -38.21 -13.58 -5.92
N ARG A 148 -38.37 -14.06 -7.15
CA ARG A 148 -39.68 -14.32 -7.75
C ARG A 148 -40.46 -15.41 -7.02
N ILE A 149 -41.79 -15.48 -7.27
CA ILE A 149 -42.64 -16.56 -6.79
C ILE A 149 -42.24 -17.86 -7.49
N VAL A 150 -42.10 -18.92 -6.71
CA VAL A 150 -41.81 -20.29 -7.17
C VAL A 150 -42.85 -21.26 -6.61
N GLU A 151 -42.96 -22.41 -7.23
CA GLU A 151 -43.80 -23.48 -6.73
C GLU A 151 -43.18 -24.16 -5.51
N GLU A 152 -44.00 -24.77 -4.68
CA GLU A 152 -43.54 -25.54 -3.50
C GLU A 152 -42.54 -26.63 -3.86
N SER A 153 -42.71 -27.24 -5.05
CA SER A 153 -41.83 -28.27 -5.64
C SER A 153 -40.39 -27.83 -5.83
N PHE A 154 -40.14 -26.49 -5.98
CA PHE A 154 -38.81 -25.91 -6.05
C PHE A 154 -37.98 -26.24 -4.82
N TYR A 155 -38.60 -26.36 -3.64
CA TYR A 155 -37.95 -26.64 -2.38
C TYR A 155 -37.81 -28.12 -2.07
N ASN A 156 -38.09 -29.02 -3.03
CA ASN A 156 -37.86 -30.46 -2.85
C ASN A 156 -36.36 -30.72 -2.67
N GLY A 157 -36.00 -31.38 -1.57
CA GLY A 157 -34.58 -31.62 -1.19
C GLY A 157 -33.88 -30.48 -0.43
N TRP A 158 -34.53 -29.34 -0.25
CA TRP A 158 -34.01 -28.27 0.58
C TRP A 158 -34.32 -28.51 2.06
N PRO A 159 -33.50 -27.98 3.00
CA PRO A 159 -33.78 -28.04 4.43
C PRO A 159 -35.13 -27.40 4.78
N SER A 160 -35.92 -28.07 5.62
CA SER A 160 -37.28 -27.61 6.02
C SER A 160 -37.27 -26.20 6.64
N TRP A 161 -36.24 -25.88 7.42
CA TRP A 161 -36.10 -24.55 8.01
C TRP A 161 -36.00 -23.45 6.94
N LEU A 162 -35.27 -23.70 5.86
CA LEU A 162 -35.14 -22.72 4.76
C LEU A 162 -36.45 -22.59 3.99
N LYS A 163 -37.05 -23.72 3.62
CA LYS A 163 -38.33 -23.74 2.94
C LYS A 163 -39.40 -22.96 3.69
N ASN A 164 -39.52 -23.20 5.03
CA ASN A 164 -40.52 -22.57 5.86
C ASN A 164 -40.35 -21.03 5.95
N HIS A 165 -39.12 -20.53 6.02
CA HIS A 165 -38.85 -19.10 6.11
C HIS A 165 -38.86 -18.38 4.75
N MET A 166 -38.86 -19.14 3.65
CA MET A 166 -39.04 -18.57 2.30
C MET A 166 -40.49 -18.56 1.85
N PHE A 167 -41.44 -18.97 2.72
CA PHE A 167 -42.87 -18.75 2.52
C PHE A 167 -43.25 -17.37 3.06
N ILE A 168 -43.29 -16.38 2.14
CA ILE A 168 -43.44 -14.95 2.46
C ILE A 168 -44.68 -14.44 1.72
N ASP A 169 -45.55 -13.74 2.44
CA ASP A 169 -46.82 -13.15 1.93
C ASP A 169 -47.70 -14.17 1.20
N GLY A 170 -47.76 -15.41 1.71
CA GLY A 170 -48.57 -16.48 1.14
C GLY A 170 -48.00 -17.22 -0.08
N TYR A 171 -46.73 -16.92 -0.41
CA TYR A 171 -46.06 -17.53 -1.57
C TYR A 171 -44.66 -18.01 -1.22
N PHE A 172 -44.22 -19.10 -1.84
CA PHE A 172 -42.82 -19.49 -1.81
C PHE A 172 -42.02 -18.54 -2.70
N ARG A 173 -40.93 -18.00 -2.13
CA ARG A 173 -40.02 -17.04 -2.81
C ARG A 173 -38.67 -17.67 -3.08
N GLU A 174 -38.04 -17.32 -4.20
CA GLU A 174 -36.70 -17.78 -4.53
C GLU A 174 -35.66 -17.19 -3.59
N PRO A 175 -34.69 -17.98 -3.05
CA PRO A 175 -33.76 -17.54 -1.99
C PRO A 175 -32.56 -16.77 -2.56
N THR A 176 -32.80 -15.60 -3.15
CA THR A 176 -31.78 -14.75 -3.76
C THR A 176 -30.70 -14.32 -2.79
N PHE A 177 -31.01 -14.18 -1.50
CA PHE A 177 -30.04 -13.90 -0.45
C PHE A 177 -28.92 -14.95 -0.40
N LEU A 178 -29.29 -16.23 -0.53
CA LEU A 178 -28.35 -17.35 -0.48
C LEU A 178 -27.44 -17.37 -1.70
N TYR A 179 -28.02 -17.12 -2.89
CA TYR A 179 -27.23 -17.07 -4.14
C TYR A 179 -26.20 -15.95 -4.08
N GLU A 180 -26.62 -14.75 -3.64
CA GLU A 180 -25.70 -13.61 -3.52
C GLU A 180 -24.66 -13.85 -2.42
N SER A 181 -25.04 -14.44 -1.27
CA SER A 181 -24.13 -14.79 -0.20
C SER A 181 -23.04 -15.76 -0.65
N ILE A 182 -23.42 -16.85 -1.32
CA ILE A 182 -22.46 -17.84 -1.83
C ILE A 182 -21.56 -17.20 -2.88
N ALA A 183 -22.11 -16.45 -3.83
CA ALA A 183 -21.34 -15.80 -4.89
C ALA A 183 -20.35 -14.76 -4.34
N CYS A 184 -20.73 -13.98 -3.32
CA CYS A 184 -19.83 -13.06 -2.62
C CYS A 184 -18.70 -13.80 -1.89
N LEU A 185 -19.00 -14.91 -1.20
CA LEU A 185 -18.01 -15.73 -0.51
C LEU A 185 -17.01 -16.35 -1.49
N VAL A 186 -17.50 -16.91 -2.61
CA VAL A 186 -16.66 -17.45 -3.68
C VAL A 186 -15.74 -16.37 -4.25
N GLY A 187 -16.29 -15.18 -4.53
CA GLY A 187 -15.50 -14.04 -5.01
C GLY A 187 -14.42 -13.61 -4.03
N TRP A 188 -14.75 -13.55 -2.74
CA TRP A 188 -13.76 -13.26 -1.70
C TRP A 188 -12.62 -14.27 -1.71
N ILE A 189 -12.92 -15.58 -1.76
CA ILE A 189 -11.91 -16.64 -1.81
C ILE A 189 -11.06 -16.50 -3.08
N LEU A 190 -11.66 -16.34 -4.24
CA LEU A 190 -10.95 -16.23 -5.51
C LEU A 190 -10.03 -15.00 -5.56
N ILE A 191 -10.48 -13.85 -5.06
CA ILE A 191 -9.66 -12.64 -5.07
C ILE A 191 -8.54 -12.73 -4.03
N GLN A 192 -8.83 -13.18 -2.80
CA GLN A 192 -7.83 -13.22 -1.73
C GLN A 192 -6.78 -14.33 -1.91
N TYR A 193 -7.16 -15.48 -2.48
CA TYR A 193 -6.28 -16.64 -2.61
C TYR A 193 -5.91 -16.97 -4.06
N GLY A 194 -6.73 -16.57 -5.02
CA GLY A 194 -6.45 -16.71 -6.45
C GLY A 194 -5.63 -15.52 -6.98
N VAL A 195 -6.26 -14.37 -7.16
CA VAL A 195 -5.62 -13.19 -7.78
C VAL A 195 -4.40 -12.73 -6.97
N ARG A 196 -4.52 -12.67 -5.64
CA ARG A 196 -3.40 -12.25 -4.76
C ARG A 196 -2.21 -13.21 -4.77
N LYS A 197 -2.42 -14.51 -5.01
CA LYS A 197 -1.35 -15.52 -5.02
C LYS A 197 -0.59 -15.55 -6.35
N PHE A 198 -1.21 -15.13 -7.44
CA PHE A 198 -0.50 -14.86 -8.68
C PHE A 198 0.36 -13.61 -8.46
N ASN A 199 1.64 -13.80 -8.25
CA ASN A 199 2.66 -12.84 -7.79
C ASN A 199 2.85 -11.59 -8.67
N GLN A 200 1.92 -11.26 -9.54
CA GLN A 200 1.97 -10.20 -10.55
C GLN A 200 0.76 -9.27 -10.52
N TYR A 201 -0.04 -9.26 -9.44
CA TYR A 201 -1.12 -8.29 -9.36
C TYR A 201 -0.54 -6.90 -9.09
N LYS A 202 -1.08 -5.94 -9.82
CA LYS A 202 -0.63 -4.55 -9.81
C LYS A 202 -1.52 -3.73 -8.87
N ARG A 203 -1.04 -2.56 -8.49
CA ARG A 203 -1.76 -1.58 -7.66
C ARG A 203 -3.16 -1.29 -8.22
N GLY A 204 -4.20 -1.55 -7.44
CA GLY A 204 -5.60 -1.37 -7.83
C GLY A 204 -6.26 -2.58 -8.49
N ASP A 205 -5.54 -3.70 -8.71
CA ASP A 205 -6.09 -4.87 -9.40
C ASP A 205 -7.09 -5.64 -8.51
N LEU A 206 -6.82 -5.78 -7.21
CA LEU A 206 -7.75 -6.46 -6.31
C LEU A 206 -9.04 -5.67 -6.13
N ALA A 207 -8.94 -4.35 -6.05
CA ALA A 207 -10.09 -3.45 -6.03
C ALA A 207 -10.89 -3.53 -7.33
N SER A 208 -10.21 -3.58 -8.46
CA SER A 208 -10.81 -3.75 -9.79
C SER A 208 -11.52 -5.10 -9.93
N ALA A 209 -10.89 -6.18 -9.44
CA ALA A 209 -11.49 -7.52 -9.41
C ALA A 209 -12.76 -7.55 -8.54
N TYR A 210 -12.74 -6.89 -7.37
CA TYR A 210 -13.93 -6.73 -6.54
C TYR A 210 -15.07 -6.03 -7.29
N LEU A 211 -14.80 -4.90 -7.95
CA LEU A 211 -15.82 -4.15 -8.67
C LEU A 211 -16.43 -4.97 -9.81
N MET A 212 -15.60 -5.65 -10.59
CA MET A 212 -16.06 -6.53 -11.67
C MET A 212 -16.89 -7.69 -11.11
N TRP A 213 -16.37 -8.40 -10.11
CA TRP A 213 -17.04 -9.56 -9.53
C TRP A 213 -18.39 -9.20 -8.93
N TYR A 214 -18.43 -8.20 -8.05
CA TYR A 214 -19.68 -7.77 -7.42
C TYR A 214 -20.65 -7.17 -8.43
N GLY A 215 -20.15 -6.40 -9.40
CA GLY A 215 -20.98 -5.86 -10.48
C GLY A 215 -21.68 -6.97 -11.28
N VAL A 216 -20.96 -8.03 -11.66
CA VAL A 216 -21.54 -9.18 -12.38
C VAL A 216 -22.55 -9.91 -11.53
N ILE A 217 -22.22 -10.25 -10.27
CA ILE A 217 -23.14 -10.92 -9.36
C ILE A 217 -24.43 -10.10 -9.22
N ARG A 218 -24.29 -8.81 -8.92
CA ARG A 218 -25.44 -7.94 -8.68
C ARG A 218 -26.29 -7.76 -9.93
N LEU A 219 -25.67 -7.69 -11.09
CA LEU A 219 -26.38 -7.63 -12.36
C LEU A 219 -27.27 -8.87 -12.59
N ILE A 220 -26.72 -10.06 -12.29
CA ILE A 220 -27.45 -11.34 -12.44
C ILE A 220 -28.55 -11.47 -11.38
N ILE A 221 -28.21 -11.27 -10.09
CA ILE A 221 -29.15 -11.44 -8.98
C ILE A 221 -30.34 -10.48 -9.10
N GLU A 222 -30.11 -9.26 -9.59
CA GLU A 222 -31.18 -8.28 -9.77
C GLU A 222 -32.23 -8.73 -10.79
N THR A 223 -31.91 -9.64 -11.71
CA THR A 223 -32.91 -10.20 -12.65
C THR A 223 -33.93 -11.11 -11.96
N PHE A 224 -33.55 -11.74 -10.86
CA PHE A 224 -34.41 -12.63 -10.06
C PHE A 224 -35.22 -11.90 -9.01
N ARG A 225 -34.86 -10.65 -8.66
CA ARG A 225 -35.54 -9.88 -7.63
C ARG A 225 -36.87 -9.30 -8.11
N SER A 226 -37.88 -9.41 -7.22
CA SER A 226 -39.24 -8.88 -7.44
C SER A 226 -39.46 -7.50 -6.83
N ASP A 227 -38.60 -7.08 -5.85
CA ASP A 227 -38.69 -5.85 -5.07
C ASP A 227 -37.65 -4.79 -5.50
N SER A 228 -37.29 -4.76 -6.78
CA SER A 228 -36.27 -3.87 -7.32
C SER A 228 -36.72 -2.42 -7.42
N LEU A 229 -35.87 -1.48 -7.00
CA LEU A 229 -36.07 -0.05 -7.24
C LEU A 229 -35.91 0.29 -8.72
N MET A 230 -36.94 0.95 -9.30
CA MET A 230 -36.97 1.34 -10.71
C MET A 230 -36.76 2.85 -10.84
N TYR A 231 -35.93 3.25 -11.83
CA TYR A 231 -35.79 4.63 -12.23
C TYR A 231 -35.83 4.72 -13.76
N GLY A 232 -36.82 5.45 -14.30
CA GLY A 232 -36.97 5.62 -15.75
C GLY A 232 -37.09 4.32 -16.53
N GLY A 233 -37.71 3.27 -15.93
CA GLY A 233 -37.88 1.96 -16.57
C GLY A 233 -36.68 0.99 -16.44
N LEU A 234 -35.58 1.43 -15.82
CA LEU A 234 -34.39 0.61 -15.54
C LEU A 234 -34.30 0.28 -14.05
N LYS A 235 -33.82 -0.92 -13.74
CA LYS A 235 -33.50 -1.28 -12.35
C LYS A 235 -32.22 -0.54 -11.91
N THR A 236 -32.33 0.33 -10.92
CA THR A 236 -31.23 1.17 -10.43
C THR A 236 -29.96 0.34 -10.11
N ALA A 237 -30.13 -0.82 -9.49
CA ALA A 237 -29.02 -1.70 -9.15
C ALA A 237 -28.30 -2.26 -10.38
N GLN A 238 -29.00 -2.50 -11.51
CA GLN A 238 -28.37 -2.93 -12.75
C GLN A 238 -27.49 -1.83 -13.36
N VAL A 239 -27.96 -0.58 -13.35
CA VAL A 239 -27.16 0.55 -13.84
C VAL A 239 -25.88 0.71 -13.03
N VAL A 240 -25.99 0.69 -11.70
CA VAL A 240 -24.81 0.76 -10.80
C VAL A 240 -23.87 -0.42 -11.05
N SER A 241 -24.40 -1.62 -11.27
CA SER A 241 -23.61 -2.83 -11.57
C SER A 241 -22.80 -2.69 -12.85
N ILE A 242 -23.40 -2.16 -13.90
CA ILE A 242 -22.72 -1.89 -15.17
C ILE A 242 -21.60 -0.88 -14.97
N VAL A 243 -21.84 0.20 -14.21
CA VAL A 243 -20.79 1.17 -13.87
C VAL A 243 -19.65 0.51 -13.11
N PHE A 244 -19.93 -0.36 -12.12
CA PHE A 244 -18.90 -1.09 -11.39
C PHE A 244 -18.06 -1.99 -12.31
N ILE A 245 -18.68 -2.69 -13.25
CA ILE A 245 -17.98 -3.53 -14.22
C ILE A 245 -17.07 -2.67 -15.11
N ILE A 246 -17.57 -1.55 -15.64
CA ILE A 246 -16.79 -0.65 -16.51
C ILE A 246 -15.60 -0.06 -15.72
N VAL A 247 -15.83 0.49 -14.53
CA VAL A 247 -14.78 1.05 -13.68
C VAL A 247 -13.75 -0.03 -13.29
N GLY A 248 -14.22 -1.24 -12.96
CA GLY A 248 -13.35 -2.37 -12.68
C GLY A 248 -12.47 -2.76 -13.88
N LEU A 249 -13.04 -2.84 -15.08
CA LEU A 249 -12.30 -3.10 -16.32
C LEU A 249 -11.28 -1.99 -16.59
N MET A 250 -11.67 -0.71 -16.49
CA MET A 250 -10.74 0.42 -16.65
C MET A 250 -9.57 0.33 -15.66
N GLY A 251 -9.84 -0.01 -14.40
CA GLY A 251 -8.81 -0.20 -13.39
C GLY A 251 -7.88 -1.37 -13.72
N TRP A 252 -8.45 -2.53 -14.06
CA TRP A 252 -7.71 -3.74 -14.43
C TRP A 252 -6.76 -3.52 -15.61
N PHE A 253 -7.21 -2.82 -16.65
CA PHE A 253 -6.38 -2.44 -17.79
C PHE A 253 -5.47 -1.23 -17.55
N GLY A 254 -5.35 -0.76 -16.30
CA GLY A 254 -4.35 0.24 -15.90
C GLY A 254 -4.70 1.69 -16.24
N PHE A 255 -5.95 1.98 -16.65
CA PHE A 255 -6.38 3.36 -16.96
C PHE A 255 -6.10 4.33 -15.79
N PHE A 256 -6.52 3.95 -14.57
CA PHE A 256 -6.29 4.80 -13.40
C PHE A 256 -4.82 4.85 -12.98
N ARG A 257 -4.06 3.78 -13.16
CA ARG A 257 -2.61 3.76 -12.91
C ARG A 257 -1.89 4.77 -13.79
N LYS A 258 -2.23 4.82 -15.08
CA LYS A 258 -1.66 5.80 -16.02
C LYS A 258 -2.06 7.24 -15.67
N MET A 259 -3.34 7.45 -15.30
CA MET A 259 -3.88 8.78 -14.99
C MET A 259 -3.32 9.36 -13.66
N PHE A 260 -3.08 8.50 -12.66
CA PHE A 260 -2.58 8.88 -11.34
C PHE A 260 -1.14 8.37 -11.10
N LYS A 261 -0.32 8.37 -12.15
CA LYS A 261 1.09 7.98 -12.05
C LYS A 261 1.81 8.96 -11.13
N LYS A 262 2.34 8.46 -10.00
CA LYS A 262 3.26 9.23 -9.15
C LYS A 262 4.68 9.08 -9.69
N LYS A 263 5.49 10.12 -9.56
CA LYS A 263 6.93 10.01 -9.80
C LYS A 263 7.53 9.17 -8.67
N PRO A 264 8.46 8.24 -8.99
CA PRO A 264 9.13 7.47 -7.96
C PRO A 264 10.01 8.34 -7.09
N VAL A 265 10.28 7.86 -5.90
CA VAL A 265 11.32 8.41 -5.05
C VAL A 265 12.65 7.79 -5.46
N MET A 266 13.62 8.64 -5.72
CA MET A 266 14.98 8.24 -6.09
C MET A 266 15.85 8.21 -4.84
N LEU A 267 16.28 7.03 -4.44
CA LEU A 267 17.22 6.85 -3.35
C LEU A 267 18.56 6.39 -3.91
N PHE A 268 19.63 7.02 -3.44
CA PHE A 268 20.98 6.75 -3.90
C PHE A 268 21.85 6.30 -2.73
N ASP A 269 22.78 5.39 -2.96
CA ASP A 269 23.96 5.31 -2.10
C ASP A 269 24.83 6.55 -2.31
N PHE A 270 25.78 6.78 -1.40
CA PHE A 270 26.68 7.94 -1.47
C PHE A 270 28.04 7.56 -2.04
N ASP A 271 28.76 6.66 -1.37
CA ASP A 271 30.13 6.28 -1.72
C ASP A 271 30.13 5.38 -2.95
N GLY A 272 30.86 5.74 -4.01
CA GLY A 272 30.90 4.99 -5.29
C GLY A 272 29.68 5.21 -6.19
N THR A 273 28.68 5.96 -5.74
CA THR A 273 27.44 6.20 -6.51
C THR A 273 27.24 7.69 -6.84
N LEU A 274 27.35 8.57 -5.84
CA LEU A 274 27.26 10.03 -6.02
C LEU A 274 28.61 10.72 -5.80
N ALA A 275 29.43 10.14 -4.94
CA ALA A 275 30.76 10.64 -4.61
C ALA A 275 31.80 9.54 -4.80
N ASP A 276 32.86 9.85 -5.51
CA ASP A 276 34.09 9.07 -5.51
C ASP A 276 34.83 9.36 -4.19
N THR A 277 34.74 8.41 -3.30
CA THR A 277 35.38 8.46 -1.97
C THR A 277 36.42 7.38 -1.79
N GLN A 278 36.78 6.65 -2.85
CA GLN A 278 37.66 5.51 -2.76
C GLN A 278 39.04 5.93 -2.21
N GLU A 279 39.66 6.94 -2.82
CA GLU A 279 40.97 7.41 -2.36
C GLU A 279 40.91 8.06 -0.96
N LEU A 280 39.78 8.72 -0.64
CA LEU A 280 39.55 9.24 0.71
C LEU A 280 39.54 8.12 1.77
N ILE A 281 38.82 7.03 1.49
CA ILE A 281 38.71 5.86 2.37
C ILE A 281 40.09 5.21 2.54
N LEU A 282 40.76 4.96 1.45
CA LEU A 282 42.07 4.30 1.45
C LEU A 282 43.12 5.14 2.18
N GLU A 283 43.19 6.43 1.90
CA GLU A 283 44.17 7.31 2.55
C GLU A 283 43.86 7.44 4.07
N THR A 284 42.60 7.44 4.43
CA THR A 284 42.22 7.42 5.88
C THR A 284 42.70 6.14 6.55
N PHE A 285 42.56 4.97 5.92
CA PHE A 285 43.08 3.71 6.45
C PHE A 285 44.63 3.73 6.47
N ARG A 286 45.31 4.21 5.42
CA ARG A 286 46.79 4.31 5.41
C ARG A 286 47.32 5.14 6.57
N VAL A 287 46.68 6.29 6.86
CA VAL A 287 47.07 7.14 7.99
C VAL A 287 46.75 6.44 9.32
N LEU A 288 45.58 5.82 9.45
CA LEU A 288 45.19 5.10 10.68
C LEU A 288 46.16 3.93 10.97
N PHE A 289 46.47 3.13 9.96
CA PHE A 289 47.38 1.98 10.10
C PHE A 289 48.80 2.45 10.43
N LYS A 290 49.30 3.45 9.72
CA LYS A 290 50.64 4.02 10.01
C LYS A 290 50.78 4.49 11.44
N LYS A 291 49.72 4.99 12.05
CA LYS A 291 49.71 5.47 13.42
C LYS A 291 49.59 4.34 14.44
N ASN A 292 48.71 3.37 14.21
CA ASN A 292 48.36 2.33 15.18
C ASN A 292 49.04 0.98 14.94
N LEU A 293 49.57 0.72 13.72
CA LEU A 293 50.30 -0.48 13.31
C LEU A 293 51.48 -0.08 12.41
N PRO A 294 52.50 0.63 12.92
CA PRO A 294 53.60 1.22 12.11
C PRO A 294 54.43 0.17 11.37
N ASP A 295 54.49 -1.06 11.86
CA ASP A 295 55.23 -2.16 11.26
C ASP A 295 54.40 -2.98 10.21
N TYR A 296 53.13 -2.62 9.99
CA TYR A 296 52.24 -3.28 9.02
C TYR A 296 52.07 -2.40 7.77
N GLU A 297 52.48 -2.91 6.63
CA GLU A 297 52.21 -2.29 5.34
C GLU A 297 50.92 -2.87 4.73
N LEU A 298 49.92 -2.02 4.48
CA LEU A 298 48.69 -2.40 3.80
C LEU A 298 49.00 -2.88 2.38
N THR A 299 48.63 -4.11 2.09
CA THR A 299 48.74 -4.63 0.71
C THR A 299 47.55 -4.16 -0.14
N THR A 300 47.68 -4.21 -1.45
CA THR A 300 46.56 -3.89 -2.37
C THR A 300 45.36 -4.81 -2.13
N GLU A 301 45.56 -6.03 -1.65
CA GLU A 301 44.46 -6.95 -1.29
C GLU A 301 43.76 -6.50 -0.03
N ASP A 302 44.47 -6.00 0.99
CA ASP A 302 43.90 -5.44 2.22
C ASP A 302 43.10 -4.17 1.92
N GLU A 303 43.65 -3.28 1.08
CA GLU A 303 42.95 -2.07 0.66
C GLU A 303 41.62 -2.39 -0.02
N MET A 304 41.57 -3.40 -0.90
CA MET A 304 40.33 -3.82 -1.56
C MET A 304 39.31 -4.41 -0.59
N LYS A 305 39.76 -5.12 0.48
CA LYS A 305 38.88 -5.69 1.48
C LYS A 305 38.29 -4.62 2.41
N LEU A 306 39.01 -3.53 2.64
CA LEU A 306 38.58 -2.44 3.52
C LEU A 306 37.53 -1.50 2.90
N ILE A 307 37.37 -1.51 1.58
CA ILE A 307 36.38 -0.68 0.90
C ILE A 307 35.03 -1.41 0.86
N GLY A 308 34.01 -0.83 1.50
CA GLY A 308 32.62 -1.30 1.45
C GLY A 308 32.09 -1.85 2.78
N PRO A 309 32.76 -2.74 3.50
CA PRO A 309 32.27 -3.23 4.78
C PRO A 309 32.23 -2.12 5.87
N PRO A 310 31.27 -2.17 6.82
CA PRO A 310 31.27 -1.29 7.98
C PRO A 310 32.56 -1.38 8.79
N LEU A 311 33.01 -0.27 9.36
CA LEU A 311 34.25 -0.23 10.16
C LEU A 311 34.25 -1.24 11.33
N LYS A 312 33.09 -1.49 11.96
CA LYS A 312 32.93 -2.49 13.04
C LYS A 312 33.21 -3.91 12.58
N GLU A 313 33.07 -4.20 11.28
CA GLU A 313 33.32 -5.51 10.70
C GLU A 313 34.75 -5.61 10.17
N SER A 314 35.28 -4.53 9.58
CA SER A 314 36.59 -4.55 8.88
C SER A 314 37.78 -4.31 9.83
N LEU A 315 37.65 -3.46 10.84
CA LEU A 315 38.75 -3.18 11.79
C LEU A 315 39.17 -4.40 12.62
N PRO A 316 38.27 -5.29 13.09
CA PRO A 316 38.66 -6.52 13.80
C PRO A 316 39.51 -7.51 12.99
N TRP A 317 39.57 -7.35 11.68
CA TRP A 317 40.47 -8.18 10.86
C TRP A 317 41.96 -7.88 11.09
N PHE A 318 42.26 -6.70 11.63
CA PHE A 318 43.66 -6.21 11.79
C PHE A 318 43.94 -5.75 13.22
N PHE A 319 42.92 -5.44 14.01
CA PHE A 319 43.06 -4.89 15.34
C PHE A 319 42.29 -5.68 16.39
N ASP A 320 42.70 -5.60 17.66
CA ASP A 320 42.00 -6.19 18.78
C ASP A 320 40.59 -5.59 18.94
N GLU A 321 39.57 -6.44 19.18
CA GLU A 321 38.17 -6.01 19.35
C GLU A 321 37.99 -4.90 20.42
N GLU A 322 38.78 -4.93 21.50
CA GLU A 322 38.71 -3.94 22.56
C GLU A 322 39.06 -2.51 22.10
N LYS A 323 39.81 -2.34 21.02
CA LYS A 323 40.22 -1.06 20.46
C LYS A 323 39.35 -0.55 19.33
N VAL A 324 38.39 -1.35 18.86
CA VAL A 324 37.63 -1.05 17.64
C VAL A 324 36.84 0.27 17.78
N ASP A 325 36.18 0.51 18.90
CA ASP A 325 35.39 1.73 19.09
C ASP A 325 36.28 3.00 19.09
N GLU A 326 37.46 2.95 19.73
CA GLU A 326 38.44 4.05 19.72
C GLU A 326 38.97 4.31 18.32
N LEU A 327 39.29 3.22 17.57
CA LEU A 327 39.77 3.33 16.20
C LEU A 327 38.71 3.84 15.23
N ILE A 328 37.43 3.57 15.46
CA ILE A 328 36.33 4.15 14.69
C ILE A 328 36.25 5.66 14.90
N GLU A 329 36.36 6.13 16.14
CA GLU A 329 36.37 7.57 16.43
C GLU A 329 37.57 8.27 15.77
N GLU A 330 38.74 7.64 15.84
CA GLU A 330 39.94 8.13 15.18
C GLU A 330 39.80 8.14 13.66
N TYR A 331 39.28 7.06 13.06
CA TYR A 331 39.02 6.99 11.65
C TYR A 331 38.08 8.11 11.20
N VAL A 332 36.98 8.34 11.91
CA VAL A 332 36.00 9.40 11.60
C VAL A 332 36.66 10.79 11.63
N SER A 333 37.50 11.03 12.63
CA SER A 333 38.27 12.30 12.74
C SER A 333 39.23 12.49 11.56
N LEU A 334 40.03 11.46 11.22
CA LEU A 334 40.96 11.48 10.08
C LEU A 334 40.22 11.62 8.76
N ASN A 335 39.14 10.89 8.59
CA ASN A 335 38.31 10.95 7.38
C ASN A 335 37.77 12.37 7.17
N ARG A 336 37.34 13.05 8.27
CA ARG A 336 36.87 14.44 8.19
C ARG A 336 37.96 15.39 7.73
N GLU A 337 39.19 15.24 8.24
CA GLU A 337 40.33 16.09 7.89
C GLU A 337 40.75 15.92 6.41
N LEU A 338 40.62 14.68 5.90
CA LEU A 338 41.04 14.35 4.54
C LEU A 338 39.93 14.60 3.50
N HIS A 339 38.69 14.84 3.92
CA HIS A 339 37.51 14.94 3.04
C HIS A 339 37.70 15.95 1.91
N GLU A 340 38.04 17.19 2.22
CA GLU A 340 38.21 18.27 1.26
C GLU A 340 39.25 17.96 0.19
N LYS A 341 40.29 17.23 0.58
CA LYS A 341 41.39 16.91 -0.32
C LYS A 341 41.06 15.79 -1.30
N TYR A 342 40.33 14.76 -0.86
CA TYR A 342 40.22 13.52 -1.61
C TYR A 342 38.80 13.23 -2.16
N ILE A 343 37.74 13.87 -1.65
CA ILE A 343 36.40 13.64 -2.21
C ILE A 343 36.27 14.23 -3.61
N ARG A 344 35.64 13.48 -4.51
CA ARG A 344 35.32 13.92 -5.87
C ARG A 344 33.85 13.56 -6.19
N GLU A 345 33.25 14.33 -7.07
CA GLU A 345 31.92 14.01 -7.60
C GLU A 345 32.02 12.89 -8.62
N ILE A 346 31.08 11.95 -8.59
CA ILE A 346 30.90 10.97 -9.67
C ILE A 346 30.43 11.72 -10.92
N PRO A 347 30.98 11.39 -12.10
CA PRO A 347 30.59 12.04 -13.35
C PRO A 347 29.07 12.08 -13.53
N ASN A 348 28.56 13.25 -13.92
CA ASN A 348 27.14 13.49 -14.20
C ASN A 348 26.18 13.46 -12.97
N ALA A 349 26.66 13.31 -11.72
CA ALA A 349 25.79 13.26 -10.54
C ALA A 349 25.00 14.57 -10.37
N THR A 350 25.66 15.73 -10.38
CA THR A 350 24.99 17.03 -10.30
C THR A 350 23.98 17.25 -11.43
N GLU A 351 24.32 16.84 -12.66
CA GLU A 351 23.41 17.01 -13.82
C GLU A 351 22.15 16.15 -13.65
N LEU A 352 22.29 14.90 -13.22
CA LEU A 352 21.17 14.01 -12.93
C LEU A 352 20.31 14.56 -11.79
N LEU A 353 20.91 14.92 -10.65
CA LEU A 353 20.21 15.41 -9.47
C LEU A 353 19.43 16.69 -9.76
N LYS A 354 20.04 17.63 -10.49
CA LYS A 354 19.38 18.87 -10.94
C LYS A 354 18.18 18.55 -11.84
N TRP A 355 18.32 17.62 -12.78
CA TRP A 355 17.22 17.19 -13.63
C TRP A 355 16.09 16.54 -12.80
N LEU A 356 16.40 15.63 -11.88
CA LEU A 356 15.42 14.98 -11.01
C LEU A 356 14.60 16.02 -10.22
N LYS A 357 15.28 17.02 -9.64
CA LYS A 357 14.59 18.10 -8.88
C LYS A 357 13.75 18.98 -9.78
N THR A 358 14.25 19.34 -10.98
CA THR A 358 13.49 20.14 -11.96
C THR A 358 12.22 19.41 -12.40
N GLU A 359 12.33 18.09 -12.59
CA GLU A 359 11.18 17.24 -12.89
C GLU A 359 10.29 16.95 -11.66
N GLY A 360 10.65 17.41 -10.45
CA GLY A 360 9.85 17.25 -9.23
C GLY A 360 9.89 15.84 -8.64
N TYR A 361 11.00 15.12 -8.80
CA TYR A 361 11.25 13.88 -8.07
C TYR A 361 11.66 14.19 -6.63
N GLN A 362 11.27 13.33 -5.69
CA GLN A 362 11.86 13.29 -4.37
C GLN A 362 13.15 12.48 -4.44
N VAL A 363 14.20 13.01 -3.79
CA VAL A 363 15.54 12.42 -3.85
C VAL A 363 16.10 12.27 -2.44
N GLY A 364 16.67 11.11 -2.12
CA GLY A 364 17.29 10.85 -0.83
C GLY A 364 18.59 10.07 -0.94
N ILE A 365 19.38 10.12 0.12
CA ILE A 365 20.59 9.31 0.30
C ILE A 365 20.31 8.24 1.36
N VAL A 366 20.75 7.00 1.09
CA VAL A 366 20.76 5.89 2.05
C VAL A 366 22.13 5.23 1.97
N SER A 367 22.99 5.46 2.96
CA SER A 367 24.38 4.99 2.92
C SER A 367 24.80 4.28 4.20
N SER A 368 25.81 3.42 4.10
CA SER A 368 26.50 2.77 5.23
C SER A 368 27.52 3.68 5.91
N LYS A 369 27.58 4.96 5.52
CA LYS A 369 28.42 6.00 6.10
C LYS A 369 27.68 6.76 7.19
N PHE A 370 28.38 7.30 8.19
CA PHE A 370 27.77 8.16 9.20
C PHE A 370 27.13 9.41 8.56
N SER A 371 25.96 9.81 9.03
CA SER A 371 25.20 10.92 8.47
C SER A 371 25.98 12.24 8.45
N GLU A 372 26.78 12.52 9.47
CA GLU A 372 27.63 13.72 9.53
C GLU A 372 28.70 13.73 8.40
N SER A 373 29.31 12.57 8.10
CA SER A 373 30.28 12.44 7.02
C SER A 373 29.62 12.58 5.63
N ILE A 374 28.40 12.08 5.48
CA ILE A 374 27.62 12.27 4.25
C ILE A 374 27.30 13.75 4.06
N GLN A 375 26.82 14.44 5.11
CA GLN A 375 26.48 15.87 5.07
C GLN A 375 27.70 16.72 4.72
N LEU A 376 28.88 16.40 5.26
CA LEU A 376 30.12 17.07 4.90
C LEU A 376 30.45 16.89 3.43
N GLY A 377 30.42 15.67 2.92
CA GLY A 377 30.68 15.39 1.50
C GLY A 377 29.67 16.08 0.58
N VAL A 378 28.37 15.99 0.91
CA VAL A 378 27.30 16.68 0.19
C VAL A 378 27.51 18.21 0.15
N SER A 379 27.99 18.79 1.27
CA SER A 379 28.30 20.23 1.34
C SER A 379 29.50 20.60 0.48
N LEU A 380 30.59 19.83 0.55
CA LEU A 380 31.82 20.07 -0.22
C LEU A 380 31.59 19.93 -1.74
N LEU A 381 30.71 19.01 -2.13
CA LEU A 381 30.33 18.80 -3.54
C LEU A 381 29.15 19.69 -3.99
N GLU A 382 28.66 20.59 -3.13
CA GLU A 382 27.53 21.48 -3.42
C GLU A 382 26.22 20.78 -3.80
N LEU A 383 26.04 19.50 -3.38
CA LEU A 383 24.90 18.67 -3.71
C LEU A 383 23.68 18.86 -2.78
N GLY A 384 23.83 19.59 -1.66
CA GLY A 384 22.81 19.77 -0.62
C GLY A 384 21.40 20.12 -1.10
N PRO A 385 21.26 21.09 -2.02
CA PRO A 385 19.93 21.51 -2.50
C PRO A 385 19.10 20.43 -3.21
N TYR A 386 19.70 19.30 -3.56
CA TYR A 386 19.04 18.25 -4.33
C TYR A 386 18.42 17.13 -3.47
N PHE A 387 18.72 17.08 -2.17
CA PHE A 387 18.24 16.00 -1.31
C PHE A 387 17.11 16.45 -0.39
N ASP A 388 16.08 15.62 -0.32
CA ASP A 388 14.94 15.79 0.60
C ASP A 388 15.16 15.03 1.92
N THR A 389 16.05 14.00 1.93
CA THR A 389 16.42 13.24 3.11
C THR A 389 17.80 12.62 2.99
N ILE A 390 18.46 12.40 4.13
CA ILE A 390 19.71 11.68 4.25
C ILE A 390 19.58 10.68 5.39
N VAL A 391 19.79 9.40 5.10
CA VAL A 391 19.81 8.31 6.07
C VAL A 391 21.20 7.69 6.07
N GLY A 392 21.92 7.88 7.17
CA GLY A 392 23.24 7.31 7.42
C GLY A 392 23.19 6.08 8.33
N LEU A 393 24.36 5.53 8.59
CA LEU A 393 24.59 4.38 9.46
C LEU A 393 23.99 4.56 10.88
N ASP A 394 24.11 5.76 11.43
CA ASP A 394 23.64 6.16 12.74
C ASP A 394 22.13 6.31 12.88
N HIS A 395 21.40 6.22 11.79
CA HIS A 395 19.94 6.31 11.77
C HIS A 395 19.24 4.95 11.80
N VAL A 396 19.98 3.84 11.78
CA VAL A 396 19.45 2.47 11.67
C VAL A 396 20.16 1.52 12.62
N GLU A 397 19.48 0.47 13.03
CA GLU A 397 20.06 -0.61 13.84
C GLU A 397 20.74 -1.68 12.98
N LYS A 398 20.16 -1.95 11.80
CA LYS A 398 20.63 -2.98 10.86
C LYS A 398 21.08 -2.33 9.56
N HIS A 399 22.32 -2.62 9.19
CA HIS A 399 22.96 -2.06 7.99
C HIS A 399 22.66 -2.88 6.73
N LYS A 400 22.97 -2.32 5.55
CA LYS A 400 22.89 -3.05 4.27
C LYS A 400 23.62 -4.39 4.39
N PRO A 401 23.06 -5.49 3.90
CA PRO A 401 21.91 -5.61 2.98
C PRO A 401 20.53 -5.60 3.66
N ASN A 402 20.40 -5.21 4.94
CA ASN A 402 19.10 -5.04 5.56
C ASN A 402 18.40 -3.81 4.95
N PRO A 403 17.08 -3.87 4.68
CA PRO A 403 16.34 -2.78 4.04
C PRO A 403 16.02 -1.59 4.96
N GLU A 404 16.40 -1.61 6.25
CA GLU A 404 15.97 -0.65 7.25
C GLU A 404 16.25 0.80 6.86
N GLY A 405 17.41 1.10 6.28
CA GLY A 405 17.74 2.44 5.81
C GLY A 405 16.82 2.93 4.69
N ILE A 406 16.48 2.06 3.75
CA ILE A 406 15.54 2.38 2.66
C ILE A 406 14.13 2.60 3.22
N LEU A 407 13.68 1.74 4.14
CA LEU A 407 12.39 1.86 4.82
C LEU A 407 12.29 3.17 5.61
N LYS A 408 13.37 3.55 6.30
CA LYS A 408 13.46 4.81 7.04
C LYS A 408 13.39 6.03 6.12
N ALA A 409 14.09 6.00 5.00
CA ALA A 409 14.03 7.07 4.00
C ALA A 409 12.59 7.21 3.42
N CYS A 410 11.91 6.08 3.20
CA CYS A 410 10.51 6.07 2.74
C CYS A 410 9.58 6.72 3.77
N GLU A 411 9.75 6.37 5.04
CA GLU A 411 8.97 6.97 6.14
C GLU A 411 9.15 8.49 6.17
N LEU A 412 10.39 8.98 6.12
CA LEU A 412 10.72 10.40 6.14
C LEU A 412 10.14 11.16 4.92
N LEU A 413 10.13 10.53 3.74
CA LEU A 413 9.62 11.11 2.50
C LEU A 413 8.11 10.91 2.32
N GLY A 414 7.46 10.11 3.17
CA GLY A 414 6.06 9.73 3.01
C GLY A 414 5.80 8.96 1.71
N ALA A 415 6.78 8.15 1.29
CA ALA A 415 6.77 7.39 0.07
C ALA A 415 6.17 5.99 0.27
N SER A 416 5.61 5.43 -0.80
CA SER A 416 5.22 4.02 -0.85
C SER A 416 6.41 3.19 -1.32
N LEU A 417 6.60 1.99 -0.75
CA LEU A 417 7.70 1.10 -1.12
C LEU A 417 7.72 0.72 -2.62
N ASP A 418 6.54 0.67 -3.27
CA ASP A 418 6.44 0.37 -4.71
C ASP A 418 6.88 1.54 -5.62
N ASP A 419 6.97 2.74 -5.05
CA ASP A 419 7.33 3.93 -5.81
C ASP A 419 8.81 4.29 -5.59
N ILE A 420 9.68 3.31 -5.24
CA ILE A 420 11.08 3.56 -4.92
C ILE A 420 11.98 2.97 -5.99
N VAL A 421 12.93 3.79 -6.41
CA VAL A 421 14.11 3.37 -7.17
C VAL A 421 15.32 3.54 -6.27
N TYR A 422 16.08 2.48 -6.06
CA TYR A 422 17.31 2.52 -5.29
C TYR A 422 18.52 2.27 -6.20
N VAL A 423 19.48 3.20 -6.16
CA VAL A 423 20.69 3.18 -7.01
C VAL A 423 21.90 2.98 -6.11
N GLY A 424 22.75 2.02 -6.43
CA GLY A 424 23.98 1.76 -5.70
C GLY A 424 25.01 0.99 -6.54
N ASP A 425 26.28 0.96 -6.10
CA ASP A 425 27.39 0.36 -6.80
C ASP A 425 27.83 -0.99 -6.21
N SER A 426 27.24 -1.43 -5.11
CA SER A 426 27.62 -2.64 -4.40
C SER A 426 26.54 -3.72 -4.39
N VAL A 427 26.94 -4.99 -4.18
CA VAL A 427 26.02 -6.12 -3.97
C VAL A 427 25.10 -5.86 -2.78
N ALA A 428 25.63 -5.26 -1.70
CA ALA A 428 24.86 -4.94 -0.50
C ALA A 428 23.73 -3.93 -0.77
N ASP A 429 23.94 -2.99 -1.71
CA ASP A 429 22.91 -2.05 -2.16
C ASP A 429 21.77 -2.76 -2.88
N ILE A 430 22.14 -3.61 -3.84
CA ILE A 430 21.15 -4.34 -4.63
C ILE A 430 20.34 -5.28 -3.75
N GLU A 431 20.98 -5.98 -2.82
CA GLU A 431 20.27 -6.83 -1.85
C GLU A 431 19.39 -6.03 -0.91
N ALA A 432 19.85 -4.88 -0.39
CA ALA A 432 19.03 -4.00 0.44
C ALA A 432 17.80 -3.49 -0.32
N GLY A 433 17.98 -3.05 -1.59
CA GLY A 433 16.90 -2.64 -2.45
C GLY A 433 15.87 -3.75 -2.71
N LYS A 434 16.32 -4.97 -3.01
CA LYS A 434 15.46 -6.14 -3.20
C LYS A 434 14.71 -6.51 -1.93
N ASN A 435 15.39 -6.50 -0.79
CA ASN A 435 14.78 -6.77 0.51
C ASN A 435 13.74 -5.71 0.89
N ALA A 436 13.90 -4.47 0.42
CA ALA A 436 12.91 -3.40 0.51
C ALA A 436 11.81 -3.49 -0.56
N GLN A 437 11.90 -4.42 -1.52
CA GLN A 437 11.03 -4.50 -2.70
C GLN A 437 11.08 -3.25 -3.60
N ALA A 438 12.19 -2.51 -3.56
CA ALA A 438 12.44 -1.37 -4.43
C ALA A 438 12.92 -1.82 -5.83
N TYR A 439 12.70 -0.96 -6.82
CA TYR A 439 13.36 -1.13 -8.12
C TYR A 439 14.84 -0.78 -7.99
N THR A 440 15.73 -1.72 -8.31
CA THR A 440 17.17 -1.59 -8.09
C THR A 440 17.91 -1.27 -9.37
N ILE A 441 18.79 -0.28 -9.33
CA ILE A 441 19.70 0.08 -10.40
C ILE A 441 21.14 -0.10 -9.89
N GLY A 442 21.88 -1.00 -10.50
CA GLY A 442 23.30 -1.19 -10.23
C GLY A 442 24.12 -0.21 -11.07
N TYR A 443 24.91 0.64 -10.43
CA TYR A 443 25.84 1.55 -11.10
C TYR A 443 27.24 0.95 -11.12
N ILE A 444 27.80 0.76 -12.31
CA ILE A 444 29.17 0.26 -12.50
C ILE A 444 30.12 1.43 -12.33
N PHE A 445 30.67 1.56 -11.12
CA PHE A 445 31.73 2.53 -10.84
C PHE A 445 33.11 1.93 -11.12
N GLU A 446 33.33 0.67 -10.70
CA GLU A 446 34.56 -0.05 -10.92
C GLU A 446 34.34 -1.31 -11.77
N GLU A 447 35.07 -1.46 -12.88
CA GLU A 447 35.03 -2.65 -13.74
C GLU A 447 35.27 -3.96 -12.97
N LYS A 448 36.11 -3.91 -11.92
CA LYS A 448 36.44 -5.09 -11.10
C LYS A 448 35.26 -5.65 -10.31
N ARG A 449 34.24 -4.82 -10.00
CA ARG A 449 33.04 -5.19 -9.27
C ARG A 449 31.84 -5.48 -10.17
N GLU A 450 31.98 -5.23 -11.47
CA GLU A 450 30.92 -5.36 -12.46
C GLU A 450 30.25 -6.74 -12.43
N GLN A 451 31.04 -7.81 -12.47
CA GLN A 451 30.47 -9.16 -12.52
C GLN A 451 29.68 -9.49 -11.24
N ALA A 452 30.19 -9.15 -10.07
CA ALA A 452 29.49 -9.37 -8.80
C ALA A 452 28.18 -8.56 -8.70
N LEU A 453 28.18 -7.32 -9.21
CA LEU A 453 27.01 -6.47 -9.29
C LEU A 453 25.95 -7.06 -10.22
N ILE A 454 26.34 -7.54 -11.41
CA ILE A 454 25.48 -8.21 -12.38
C ILE A 454 24.90 -9.50 -11.79
N ASP A 455 25.73 -10.31 -11.13
CA ASP A 455 25.32 -11.57 -10.51
C ASP A 455 24.33 -11.36 -9.35
N SER A 456 24.36 -10.20 -8.73
CA SER A 456 23.36 -9.78 -7.74
C SER A 456 21.97 -9.53 -8.36
N LYS A 457 21.86 -9.51 -9.70
CA LYS A 457 20.62 -9.36 -10.48
C LYS A 457 19.79 -8.11 -10.12
N PRO A 458 20.33 -6.89 -10.26
CA PRO A 458 19.52 -5.68 -10.18
C PRO A 458 18.47 -5.65 -11.30
N ASN A 459 17.47 -4.78 -11.21
CA ASN A 459 16.49 -4.61 -12.27
C ASN A 459 17.12 -3.99 -13.54
N GLN A 460 18.10 -3.09 -13.35
CA GLN A 460 18.90 -2.50 -14.42
C GLN A 460 20.35 -2.36 -13.97
N VAL A 461 21.26 -2.34 -14.93
CA VAL A 461 22.68 -2.02 -14.75
C VAL A 461 23.01 -0.86 -15.66
N ILE A 462 23.71 0.15 -15.14
CA ILE A 462 24.11 1.35 -15.86
C ILE A 462 25.59 1.63 -15.64
N SER A 463 26.21 2.30 -16.59
CA SER A 463 27.59 2.79 -16.50
C SER A 463 27.69 4.31 -16.48
N ASP A 464 26.61 5.00 -16.82
CA ASP A 464 26.48 6.45 -16.71
C ASP A 464 25.19 6.80 -15.94
N LEU A 465 25.29 7.69 -14.95
CA LEU A 465 24.14 8.14 -14.17
C LEU A 465 23.04 8.80 -15.04
N LEU A 466 23.37 9.36 -16.20
CA LEU A 466 22.38 9.96 -17.10
C LEU A 466 21.46 8.93 -17.75
N GLU A 467 21.84 7.65 -17.81
CA GLU A 467 20.96 6.58 -18.29
C GLU A 467 19.68 6.46 -17.44
N ILE A 468 19.73 6.90 -16.17
CA ILE A 468 18.55 6.97 -15.30
C ILE A 468 17.46 7.86 -15.90
N LYS A 469 17.82 8.93 -16.62
CA LYS A 469 16.83 9.79 -17.30
C LYS A 469 16.03 9.03 -18.36
N GLU A 470 16.68 8.15 -19.11
CA GLU A 470 16.05 7.32 -20.15
C GLU A 470 15.16 6.23 -19.52
N ILE A 471 15.67 5.57 -18.48
CA ILE A 471 14.91 4.59 -17.70
C ILE A 471 13.62 5.21 -17.16
N LEU A 472 13.69 6.39 -16.56
CA LEU A 472 12.54 7.07 -15.96
C LEU A 472 11.54 7.62 -17.00
N LYS A 473 11.99 7.93 -18.22
CA LYS A 473 11.11 8.30 -19.34
C LYS A 473 10.41 7.11 -19.98
N GLY A 474 10.78 5.89 -19.64
CA GLY A 474 10.14 4.68 -20.14
C GLY A 474 10.76 4.10 -21.41
N GLU A 475 11.93 4.56 -21.81
CA GLU A 475 12.61 4.06 -23.01
C GLU A 475 13.23 2.65 -22.80
N HIS A 476 13.35 2.19 -21.53
CA HIS A 476 13.94 0.89 -21.16
C HIS A 476 13.05 0.01 -20.27
N GLY A 477 11.74 0.04 -20.46
CA GLY A 477 10.83 -0.95 -19.83
C GLY A 477 10.56 -0.75 -18.33
N TRP A 478 10.96 0.37 -17.71
CA TRP A 478 10.67 0.66 -16.30
C TRP A 478 9.17 0.76 -16.02
N THR A 479 8.40 1.21 -17.02
CA THR A 479 6.93 1.34 -16.89
C THR A 479 6.21 0.01 -16.76
N ASP A 480 6.82 -1.12 -17.18
CA ASP A 480 6.18 -2.43 -17.19
C ASP A 480 6.41 -3.22 -15.89
N ASN A 481 7.43 -2.87 -15.10
CA ASN A 481 7.78 -3.57 -13.85
C ASN A 481 7.18 -2.93 -12.57
N LEU A 482 6.69 -1.69 -12.66
CA LEU A 482 5.97 -0.98 -11.58
C LEU A 482 4.45 -0.89 -11.82
N THR A 483 3.99 -1.47 -12.92
CA THR A 483 2.54 -1.51 -13.21
C THR A 483 1.93 -2.83 -12.82
#